data_a6c19dcdbe1291c2e18384b900d5c925
#
_entry.id   a6c19dcdbe1291c2e18384b900d5c925
#
_cell.length_a   1.000
_cell.length_b   1.000
_cell.length_c   1.000
_cell.angle_alpha   90.00
_cell.angle_beta   90.00
_cell.angle_gamma   90.00
#
_symmetry.space_group_name_H-M   'P 1'
#
loop_
_entity.id
_entity.type
_entity.pdbx_description
1 polymer ?
#
loop_
_entity_poly.entity_id
_entity_poly.type
_entity_poly.pdbx_seq_one_letter_code
_entity_poly.pdbx_strand_id
1 'polypeptide(L)'
;MPGPRLIDDYLAALSADLPGRIVEELADGLDETYHRHLGQSHDPDAAARAAVAEFGEPRVIVAAFTAASRGRKTARRLLAAGPVVGLCWAGVLISAGAWTWPVPVLARVLFGVALITVIGLLAAAVLGRHYRLVCRAAAAACVGTALLDTTMACTVLVIAPALVWPVALAVVLSAGRSGFALRNVHHALTG
;
A
#
# COMPACT_ATOMS: atom_id res chain seq x y z
N MET A 1 21.67 -35.37 1.34
CA MET A 1 22.41 -34.22 1.94
C MET A 1 21.36 -33.19 2.33
N PRO A 2 21.15 -32.92 3.62
CA PRO A 2 20.09 -31.99 4.07
C PRO A 2 20.45 -30.50 3.96
N GLY A 3 21.74 -30.12 3.89
CA GLY A 3 22.16 -28.71 3.85
C GLY A 3 21.53 -27.86 2.73
N PRO A 4 21.55 -28.29 1.45
CA PRO A 4 20.88 -27.55 0.37
C PRO A 4 19.37 -27.46 0.54
N ARG A 5 18.71 -28.51 1.07
CA ARG A 5 17.26 -28.52 1.29
C ARG A 5 16.79 -27.48 2.31
N LEU A 6 17.59 -27.23 3.36
CA LEU A 6 17.26 -26.22 4.37
C LEU A 6 17.25 -24.81 3.76
N ILE A 7 18.17 -24.54 2.83
CA ILE A 7 18.24 -23.28 2.10
C ILE A 7 17.05 -23.16 1.14
N ASP A 8 16.71 -24.23 0.41
CA ASP A 8 15.56 -24.27 -0.50
C ASP A 8 14.24 -24.04 0.25
N ASP A 9 14.03 -24.70 1.39
CA ASP A 9 12.86 -24.53 2.24
C ASP A 9 12.76 -23.09 2.79
N TYR A 10 13.89 -22.49 3.15
CA TYR A 10 13.97 -21.11 3.60
C TYR A 10 13.61 -20.12 2.51
N LEU A 11 14.12 -20.30 1.28
CA LEU A 11 13.81 -19.46 0.14
C LEU A 11 12.35 -19.65 -0.32
N ALA A 12 11.82 -20.87 -0.24
CA ALA A 12 10.41 -21.16 -0.50
C ALA A 12 9.49 -20.41 0.47
N ALA A 13 9.85 -20.35 1.77
CA ALA A 13 9.11 -19.57 2.76
C ALA A 13 9.12 -18.07 2.46
N LEU A 14 10.23 -17.51 1.99
CA LEU A 14 10.33 -16.11 1.57
C LEU A 14 9.54 -15.83 0.29
N SER A 15 9.55 -16.78 -0.67
CA SER A 15 8.89 -16.62 -1.97
C SER A 15 7.36 -16.57 -1.87
N ALA A 16 6.79 -17.07 -0.78
CA ALA A 16 5.35 -16.98 -0.52
C ALA A 16 4.88 -15.50 -0.38
N ASP A 17 5.70 -14.66 0.20
CA ASP A 17 5.33 -13.28 0.58
C ASP A 17 6.09 -12.20 -0.19
N LEU A 18 7.32 -12.47 -0.67
CA LEU A 18 8.17 -11.50 -1.36
C LEU A 18 8.12 -11.67 -2.90
N PRO A 19 8.38 -10.59 -3.67
CA PRO A 19 8.59 -10.66 -5.11
C PRO A 19 9.81 -11.50 -5.47
N GLY A 20 9.75 -12.23 -6.63
CA GLY A 20 10.82 -13.11 -7.09
C GLY A 20 12.19 -12.44 -7.15
N ARG A 21 12.26 -11.20 -7.68
CA ARG A 21 13.52 -10.43 -7.74
C ARG A 21 14.19 -10.23 -6.37
N ILE A 22 13.38 -9.97 -5.33
CA ILE A 22 13.92 -9.81 -3.96
C ILE A 22 14.39 -11.16 -3.41
N VAL A 23 13.65 -12.24 -3.73
CA VAL A 23 14.05 -13.59 -3.32
C VAL A 23 15.34 -14.00 -4.01
N GLU A 24 15.53 -13.68 -5.29
CA GLU A 24 16.77 -13.92 -6.03
C GLU A 24 17.96 -13.18 -5.38
N GLU A 25 17.80 -11.88 -5.07
CA GLU A 25 18.84 -11.08 -4.40
C GLU A 25 19.18 -11.63 -3.01
N LEU A 26 18.18 -12.13 -2.26
CA LEU A 26 18.41 -12.78 -0.96
C LEU A 26 19.05 -14.17 -1.13
N ALA A 27 18.73 -14.90 -2.20
CA ALA A 27 19.30 -16.20 -2.50
C ALA A 27 20.83 -16.08 -2.78
N ASP A 28 21.23 -15.08 -3.58
CA ASP A 28 22.64 -14.82 -3.86
C ASP A 28 23.42 -14.52 -2.58
N GLY A 29 22.87 -13.66 -1.71
CA GLY A 29 23.50 -13.36 -0.42
C GLY A 29 23.56 -14.55 0.55
N LEU A 30 22.52 -15.38 0.54
CA LEU A 30 22.46 -16.61 1.36
C LEU A 30 23.47 -17.65 0.87
N ASP A 31 23.63 -17.80 -0.45
CA ASP A 31 24.61 -18.70 -1.06
C ASP A 31 26.04 -18.27 -0.73
N GLU A 32 26.36 -16.99 -0.84
CA GLU A 32 27.67 -16.45 -0.43
C GLU A 32 27.95 -16.73 1.06
N THR A 33 26.94 -16.52 1.92
CA THR A 33 27.06 -16.77 3.36
C THR A 33 27.25 -18.27 3.65
N TYR A 34 26.53 -19.14 2.93
CA TYR A 34 26.67 -20.59 3.00
C TYR A 34 28.08 -21.03 2.63
N HIS A 35 28.62 -20.55 1.51
CA HIS A 35 29.98 -20.90 1.08
C HIS A 35 31.06 -20.42 2.06
N ARG A 36 30.88 -19.26 2.66
CA ARG A 36 31.78 -18.75 3.72
C ARG A 36 31.79 -19.67 4.94
N HIS A 37 30.62 -20.11 5.42
CA HIS A 37 30.54 -21.05 6.55
C HIS A 37 30.99 -22.44 6.19
N LEU A 38 30.76 -22.89 4.96
CA LEU A 38 31.27 -24.19 4.47
C LEU A 38 32.81 -24.25 4.46
N GLY A 39 33.47 -23.17 4.05
CA GLY A 39 34.93 -23.04 4.11
C GLY A 39 35.48 -23.13 5.51
N GLN A 40 34.72 -22.78 6.52
CA GLN A 40 35.13 -22.82 7.93
C GLN A 40 34.81 -24.16 8.60
N SER A 41 33.61 -24.71 8.39
CA SER A 41 33.13 -25.90 9.11
C SER A 41 33.43 -27.22 8.38
N HIS A 42 33.60 -27.18 7.05
CA HIS A 42 33.70 -28.35 6.17
C HIS A 42 32.50 -29.32 6.27
N ASP A 43 31.42 -28.91 6.97
CA ASP A 43 30.16 -29.63 7.13
C ASP A 43 29.05 -28.88 6.45
N PRO A 44 28.43 -29.39 5.35
CA PRO A 44 27.36 -28.74 4.61
C PRO A 44 26.11 -28.44 5.46
N ASP A 45 25.79 -29.32 6.41
CA ASP A 45 24.60 -29.14 7.25
C ASP A 45 24.81 -28.08 8.32
N ALA A 46 26.03 -28.05 8.92
CA ALA A 46 26.40 -27.00 9.88
C ALA A 46 26.47 -25.63 9.16
N ALA A 47 27.06 -25.58 7.97
CA ALA A 47 27.13 -24.35 7.16
C ALA A 47 25.75 -23.80 6.80
N ALA A 48 24.82 -24.66 6.36
CA ALA A 48 23.46 -24.24 6.02
C ALA A 48 22.71 -23.71 7.25
N ARG A 49 22.82 -24.37 8.40
CA ARG A 49 22.21 -23.89 9.64
C ARG A 49 22.79 -22.55 10.09
N ALA A 50 24.13 -22.39 9.98
CA ALA A 50 24.77 -21.14 10.33
C ALA A 50 24.36 -19.98 9.39
N ALA A 51 24.29 -20.23 8.09
CA ALA A 51 23.87 -19.25 7.11
C ALA A 51 22.41 -18.80 7.36
N VAL A 52 21.48 -19.73 7.55
CA VAL A 52 20.07 -19.41 7.84
C VAL A 52 19.94 -18.69 9.19
N ALA A 53 20.73 -19.08 10.20
CA ALA A 53 20.70 -18.40 11.50
C ALA A 53 21.24 -16.96 11.42
N GLU A 54 22.24 -16.69 10.58
CA GLU A 54 22.78 -15.34 10.34
C GLU A 54 21.77 -14.44 9.60
N PHE A 55 21.02 -15.00 8.63
CA PHE A 55 19.95 -14.28 7.92
C PHE A 55 18.73 -14.00 8.81
N GLY A 56 18.49 -14.83 9.81
CA GLY A 56 17.37 -14.71 10.74
C GLY A 56 16.07 -15.35 10.24
N GLU A 57 14.98 -15.15 10.99
CA GLU A 57 13.70 -15.77 10.64
C GLU A 57 13.06 -15.14 9.38
N PRO A 58 12.52 -15.94 8.44
CA PRO A 58 11.85 -15.45 7.24
C PRO A 58 10.77 -14.40 7.52
N ARG A 59 10.00 -14.58 8.59
CA ARG A 59 8.94 -13.65 9.00
C ARG A 59 9.47 -12.26 9.36
N VAL A 60 10.67 -12.18 9.95
CA VAL A 60 11.31 -10.91 10.33
C VAL A 60 11.73 -10.15 9.07
N ILE A 61 12.32 -10.87 8.11
CA ILE A 61 12.72 -10.31 6.81
C ILE A 61 11.50 -9.78 6.06
N VAL A 62 10.45 -10.61 5.91
CA VAL A 62 9.20 -10.20 5.26
C VAL A 62 8.59 -8.97 5.94
N ALA A 63 8.57 -8.93 7.28
CA ALA A 63 8.07 -7.79 8.03
C ALA A 63 8.89 -6.52 7.78
N ALA A 64 10.22 -6.61 7.72
CA ALA A 64 11.09 -5.48 7.43
C ALA A 64 10.87 -4.94 6.01
N PHE A 65 10.82 -5.80 4.99
CA PHE A 65 10.52 -5.41 3.63
C PHE A 65 9.12 -4.79 3.50
N THR A 66 8.11 -5.38 4.16
CA THR A 66 6.75 -4.83 4.18
C THR A 66 6.71 -3.46 4.84
N ALA A 67 7.41 -3.27 5.96
CA ALA A 67 7.49 -1.98 6.65
C ALA A 67 8.18 -0.90 5.81
N ALA A 68 9.21 -1.28 5.06
CA ALA A 68 9.97 -0.39 4.18
C ALA A 68 9.25 -0.10 2.86
N SER A 69 8.21 -0.88 2.51
CA SER A 69 7.54 -0.79 1.21
C SER A 69 6.98 0.62 0.93
N ARG A 70 7.14 1.07 -0.32
CA ARG A 70 6.60 2.36 -0.78
C ARG A 70 5.07 2.38 -0.69
N GLY A 71 4.41 1.24 -0.96
CA GLY A 71 2.96 1.10 -0.86
C GLY A 71 2.43 1.41 0.54
N ARG A 72 3.07 0.87 1.59
CA ARG A 72 2.70 1.15 2.98
C ARG A 72 2.91 2.61 3.36
N LYS A 73 4.04 3.21 2.94
CA LYS A 73 4.31 4.64 3.19
C LYS A 73 3.28 5.53 2.49
N THR A 74 2.93 5.22 1.25
CA THR A 74 1.90 5.94 0.48
C THR A 74 0.52 5.81 1.14
N ALA A 75 0.10 4.58 1.49
CA ALA A 75 -1.17 4.35 2.17
C ALA A 75 -1.27 5.11 3.50
N ARG A 76 -0.19 5.13 4.29
CA ARG A 76 -0.13 5.89 5.56
C ARG A 76 -0.28 7.40 5.35
N ARG A 77 0.36 7.97 4.31
CA ARG A 77 0.22 9.39 3.97
C ARG A 77 -1.19 9.72 3.49
N LEU A 78 -1.80 8.89 2.66
CA LEU A 78 -3.17 9.07 2.19
C LEU A 78 -4.17 8.99 3.35
N LEU A 79 -3.98 8.04 4.26
CA LEU A 79 -4.81 7.89 5.44
C LEU A 79 -4.69 9.10 6.38
N ALA A 80 -3.48 9.63 6.57
CA ALA A 80 -3.24 10.82 7.39
C ALA A 80 -3.82 12.10 6.74
N ALA A 81 -3.77 12.23 5.41
CA ALA A 81 -4.34 13.36 4.69
C ALA A 81 -5.89 13.29 4.56
N GLY A 82 -6.47 12.09 4.72
CA GLY A 82 -7.91 11.85 4.57
C GLY A 82 -8.79 12.79 5.40
N PRO A 83 -8.58 12.91 6.71
CA PRO A 83 -9.38 13.80 7.56
C PRO A 83 -9.34 15.27 7.14
N VAL A 84 -8.18 15.78 6.72
CA VAL A 84 -8.04 17.17 6.28
C VAL A 84 -8.87 17.43 5.02
N VAL A 85 -8.73 16.59 4.01
CA VAL A 85 -9.51 16.70 2.76
C VAL A 85 -11.00 16.47 3.04
N GLY A 86 -11.33 15.52 3.91
CA GLY A 86 -12.72 15.24 4.32
C GLY A 86 -13.37 16.44 5.02
N LEU A 87 -12.66 17.12 5.91
CA LEU A 87 -13.16 18.34 6.59
C LEU A 87 -13.35 19.50 5.60
N CYS A 88 -12.42 19.68 4.65
CA CYS A 88 -12.58 20.68 3.59
C CYS A 88 -13.85 20.43 2.77
N TRP A 89 -14.08 19.18 2.32
CA TRP A 89 -15.29 18.82 1.59
C TRP A 89 -16.55 18.94 2.43
N ALA A 90 -16.51 18.54 3.71
CA ALA A 90 -17.64 18.74 4.62
C ALA A 90 -18.00 20.22 4.75
N GLY A 91 -17.03 21.10 4.92
CA GLY A 91 -17.26 22.55 4.93
C GLY A 91 -17.88 23.08 3.66
N VAL A 92 -17.39 22.62 2.49
CA VAL A 92 -17.96 22.98 1.17
C VAL A 92 -19.41 22.50 1.05
N LEU A 93 -19.69 21.25 1.40
CA LEU A 93 -21.03 20.67 1.29
C LEU A 93 -22.03 21.34 2.24
N ILE A 94 -21.60 21.68 3.45
CA ILE A 94 -22.41 22.42 4.41
C ILE A 94 -22.71 23.82 3.87
N SER A 95 -21.72 24.58 3.42
CA SER A 95 -21.89 25.92 2.90
C SER A 95 -22.74 25.97 1.61
N ALA A 96 -22.67 24.93 0.80
CA ALA A 96 -23.45 24.78 -0.43
C ALA A 96 -24.86 24.22 -0.20
N GLY A 97 -25.27 23.91 1.03
CA GLY A 97 -26.59 23.34 1.33
C GLY A 97 -26.83 21.99 0.68
N ALA A 98 -25.81 21.11 0.65
CA ALA A 98 -25.85 19.85 -0.12
C ALA A 98 -26.99 18.90 0.28
N TRP A 99 -27.60 19.08 1.43
CA TRP A 99 -28.78 18.30 1.83
C TRP A 99 -30.02 18.58 0.98
N THR A 100 -30.09 19.74 0.31
CA THR A 100 -31.21 20.12 -0.57
C THR A 100 -31.02 19.62 -2.01
N TRP A 101 -29.84 19.08 -2.33
CA TRP A 101 -29.53 18.65 -3.70
C TRP A 101 -30.35 17.43 -4.12
N PRO A 102 -30.83 17.38 -5.38
CA PRO A 102 -31.62 16.28 -5.90
C PRO A 102 -30.74 15.04 -6.22
N VAL A 103 -29.87 14.66 -5.31
CA VAL A 103 -29.02 13.48 -5.46
C VAL A 103 -29.79 12.24 -5.01
N PRO A 104 -29.95 11.21 -5.86
CA PRO A 104 -30.63 9.97 -5.50
C PRO A 104 -30.01 9.32 -4.26
N VAL A 105 -30.85 8.75 -3.39
CA VAL A 105 -30.39 8.04 -2.18
C VAL A 105 -29.41 6.92 -2.53
N LEU A 106 -29.66 6.19 -3.61
CA LEU A 106 -28.78 5.14 -4.09
C LEU A 106 -27.35 5.66 -4.36
N ALA A 107 -27.22 6.83 -5.01
CA ALA A 107 -25.91 7.42 -5.29
C ALA A 107 -25.17 7.82 -4.01
N ARG A 108 -25.88 8.33 -2.99
CA ARG A 108 -25.29 8.65 -1.67
C ARG A 108 -24.81 7.39 -0.96
N VAL A 109 -25.60 6.31 -1.00
CA VAL A 109 -25.25 5.02 -0.39
C VAL A 109 -24.02 4.42 -1.09
N LEU A 110 -24.01 4.39 -2.43
CA LEU A 110 -22.88 3.85 -3.21
C LEU A 110 -21.58 4.63 -2.93
N PHE A 111 -21.66 5.97 -2.87
CA PHE A 111 -20.52 6.80 -2.51
C PHE A 111 -20.02 6.50 -1.09
N GLY A 112 -20.92 6.36 -0.12
CA GLY A 112 -20.58 6.00 1.26
C GLY A 112 -19.90 4.63 1.36
N VAL A 113 -20.43 3.62 0.66
CA VAL A 113 -19.84 2.27 0.59
C VAL A 113 -18.44 2.32 -0.04
N ALA A 114 -18.30 3.04 -1.16
CA ALA A 114 -17.00 3.22 -1.82
C ALA A 114 -15.97 3.90 -0.89
N LEU A 115 -16.37 4.94 -0.16
CA LEU A 115 -15.52 5.62 0.81
C LEU A 115 -15.05 4.68 1.93
N ILE A 116 -15.97 3.92 2.52
CA ILE A 116 -15.64 2.93 3.57
C ILE A 116 -14.70 1.87 3.03
N THR A 117 -14.92 1.40 1.79
CA THR A 117 -14.06 0.42 1.13
C THR A 117 -12.64 0.95 0.94
N VAL A 118 -12.48 2.18 0.48
CA VAL A 118 -11.16 2.82 0.30
C VAL A 118 -10.45 2.97 1.65
N ILE A 119 -11.15 3.40 2.70
CA ILE A 119 -10.58 3.51 4.04
C ILE A 119 -10.15 2.12 4.55
N GLY A 120 -10.97 1.09 4.35
CA GLY A 120 -10.63 -0.30 4.69
C GLY A 120 -9.39 -0.81 3.95
N LEU A 121 -9.26 -0.52 2.65
CA LEU A 121 -8.07 -0.87 1.87
C LEU A 121 -6.81 -0.13 2.35
N LEU A 122 -6.92 1.16 2.68
CA LEU A 122 -5.81 1.92 3.27
C LEU A 122 -5.40 1.35 4.63
N ALA A 123 -6.36 1.03 5.48
CA ALA A 123 -6.10 0.38 6.78
C ALA A 123 -5.44 -0.98 6.59
N ALA A 124 -5.94 -1.81 5.66
CA ALA A 124 -5.35 -3.10 5.33
C ALA A 124 -3.92 -2.97 4.81
N ALA A 125 -3.63 -1.94 3.99
CA ALA A 125 -2.28 -1.66 3.50
C ALA A 125 -1.32 -1.19 4.62
N VAL A 126 -1.83 -0.49 5.63
CA VAL A 126 -1.02 -0.03 6.78
C VAL A 126 -0.79 -1.14 7.80
N LEU A 127 -1.82 -1.95 8.09
CA LEU A 127 -1.79 -2.99 9.14
C LEU A 127 -1.37 -4.36 8.61
N GLY A 128 -1.42 -4.58 7.29
CA GLY A 128 -1.12 -5.85 6.65
C GLY A 128 0.29 -6.34 6.93
N ARG A 129 0.43 -7.67 7.03
CA ARG A 129 1.71 -8.37 7.27
C ARG A 129 2.29 -8.98 6.01
N HIS A 130 1.45 -9.31 5.02
CA HIS A 130 1.86 -9.92 3.76
C HIS A 130 2.18 -8.85 2.73
N TYR A 131 3.42 -8.83 2.24
CA TYR A 131 3.92 -7.80 1.30
C TYR A 131 3.03 -7.63 0.07
N ARG A 132 2.66 -8.74 -0.60
CA ARG A 132 1.83 -8.72 -1.82
C ARG A 132 0.44 -8.12 -1.58
N LEU A 133 -0.19 -8.45 -0.43
CA LEU A 133 -1.48 -7.88 -0.06
C LEU A 133 -1.39 -6.39 0.23
N VAL A 134 -0.34 -5.96 0.93
CA VAL A 134 -0.09 -4.54 1.23
C VAL A 134 0.07 -3.74 -0.06
N CYS A 135 0.86 -4.22 -1.03
CA CYS A 135 1.07 -3.53 -2.30
C CYS A 135 -0.23 -3.45 -3.13
N ARG A 136 -0.99 -4.56 -3.24
CA ARG A 136 -2.28 -4.59 -3.95
C ARG A 136 -3.33 -3.69 -3.29
N ALA A 137 -3.47 -3.77 -1.97
CA ALA A 137 -4.39 -2.93 -1.22
C ALA A 137 -4.03 -1.44 -1.35
N ALA A 138 -2.75 -1.09 -1.29
CA ALA A 138 -2.28 0.27 -1.48
C ALA A 138 -2.59 0.78 -2.90
N ALA A 139 -2.32 -0.02 -3.95
CA ALA A 139 -2.62 0.34 -5.33
C ALA A 139 -4.13 0.54 -5.55
N ALA A 140 -4.96 -0.40 -5.08
CA ALA A 140 -6.42 -0.30 -5.17
C ALA A 140 -6.95 0.93 -4.40
N ALA A 141 -6.41 1.20 -3.22
CA ALA A 141 -6.78 2.39 -2.45
C ALA A 141 -6.38 3.70 -3.13
N CYS A 142 -5.21 3.75 -3.80
CA CYS A 142 -4.79 4.92 -4.58
C CYS A 142 -5.77 5.22 -5.72
N VAL A 143 -6.14 4.20 -6.50
CA VAL A 143 -7.12 4.33 -7.58
C VAL A 143 -8.50 4.74 -7.02
N GLY A 144 -8.96 4.06 -5.98
CA GLY A 144 -10.23 4.36 -5.32
C GLY A 144 -10.29 5.79 -4.78
N THR A 145 -9.22 6.27 -4.16
CA THR A 145 -9.11 7.66 -3.67
C THR A 145 -9.24 8.66 -4.82
N ALA A 146 -8.50 8.43 -5.93
CA ALA A 146 -8.56 9.32 -7.10
C ALA A 146 -9.96 9.35 -7.73
N LEU A 147 -10.63 8.20 -7.84
CA LEU A 147 -11.98 8.10 -8.35
C LEU A 147 -13.00 8.83 -7.46
N LEU A 148 -12.92 8.63 -6.13
CA LEU A 148 -13.80 9.33 -5.18
C LEU A 148 -13.62 10.85 -5.25
N ASP A 149 -12.37 11.32 -5.26
CA ASP A 149 -12.06 12.75 -5.34
C ASP A 149 -12.57 13.36 -6.65
N THR A 150 -12.36 12.66 -7.78
CA THR A 150 -12.84 13.11 -9.10
C THR A 150 -14.36 13.14 -9.15
N THR A 151 -15.02 12.08 -8.68
CA THR A 151 -16.50 12.00 -8.65
C THR A 151 -17.07 13.12 -7.80
N MET A 152 -16.48 13.38 -6.62
CA MET A 152 -16.93 14.45 -5.74
C MET A 152 -16.76 15.83 -6.39
N ALA A 153 -15.58 16.09 -6.98
CA ALA A 153 -15.33 17.36 -7.68
C ALA A 153 -16.29 17.57 -8.85
N CYS A 154 -16.50 16.56 -9.68
CA CYS A 154 -17.46 16.64 -10.80
C CYS A 154 -18.87 16.90 -10.31
N THR A 155 -19.32 16.19 -9.26
CA THR A 155 -20.67 16.36 -8.70
C THR A 155 -20.90 17.80 -8.23
N VAL A 156 -19.95 18.35 -7.48
CA VAL A 156 -20.04 19.72 -6.95
C VAL A 156 -20.02 20.75 -8.10
N LEU A 157 -19.15 20.59 -9.08
CA LEU A 157 -19.06 21.52 -10.22
C LEU A 157 -20.33 21.53 -11.07
N VAL A 158 -21.02 20.38 -11.22
CA VAL A 158 -22.26 20.28 -11.99
C VAL A 158 -23.45 20.87 -11.23
N ILE A 159 -23.55 20.62 -9.92
CA ILE A 159 -24.74 21.00 -9.14
C ILE A 159 -24.62 22.41 -8.56
N ALA A 160 -23.41 22.85 -8.22
CA ALA A 160 -23.11 24.16 -7.62
C ALA A 160 -22.17 24.97 -8.52
N PRO A 161 -22.64 25.54 -9.65
CA PRO A 161 -21.81 26.24 -10.64
C PRO A 161 -21.23 27.56 -10.12
N ALA A 162 -21.77 28.13 -9.03
CA ALA A 162 -21.18 29.28 -8.38
C ALA A 162 -19.90 28.87 -7.65
N LEU A 163 -18.75 29.02 -8.32
CA LEU A 163 -17.45 28.67 -7.80
C LEU A 163 -17.08 29.58 -6.60
N VAL A 164 -17.44 29.13 -5.41
CA VAL A 164 -17.03 29.76 -4.16
C VAL A 164 -15.59 29.33 -3.90
N TRP A 165 -14.73 30.25 -3.45
CA TRP A 165 -13.30 29.98 -3.19
C TRP A 165 -13.02 28.71 -2.32
N PRO A 166 -13.87 28.29 -1.36
CA PRO A 166 -13.68 27.04 -0.64
C PRO A 166 -13.76 25.78 -1.55
N VAL A 167 -14.59 25.82 -2.61
CA VAL A 167 -14.66 24.73 -3.61
C VAL A 167 -13.36 24.64 -4.38
N ALA A 168 -12.79 25.77 -4.80
CA ALA A 168 -11.51 25.81 -5.49
C ALA A 168 -10.39 25.21 -4.62
N LEU A 169 -10.33 25.55 -3.34
CA LEU A 169 -9.36 24.97 -2.40
C LEU A 169 -9.53 23.46 -2.25
N ALA A 170 -10.77 22.98 -2.06
CA ALA A 170 -11.06 21.56 -1.93
C ALA A 170 -10.69 20.77 -3.19
N VAL A 171 -10.98 21.32 -4.39
CA VAL A 171 -10.62 20.74 -5.68
C VAL A 171 -9.09 20.66 -5.85
N VAL A 172 -8.35 21.73 -5.52
CA VAL A 172 -6.88 21.75 -5.59
C VAL A 172 -6.27 20.72 -4.64
N LEU A 173 -6.75 20.61 -3.41
CA LEU A 173 -6.28 19.62 -2.44
C LEU A 173 -6.58 18.19 -2.91
N SER A 174 -7.79 17.94 -3.41
CA SER A 174 -8.18 16.66 -4.01
C SER A 174 -7.33 16.32 -5.23
N ALA A 175 -7.10 17.25 -6.15
CA ALA A 175 -6.26 17.04 -7.32
C ALA A 175 -4.81 16.74 -6.93
N GLY A 176 -4.27 17.46 -5.95
CA GLY A 176 -2.93 17.20 -5.40
C GLY A 176 -2.82 15.79 -4.78
N ARG A 177 -3.81 15.38 -3.98
CA ARG A 177 -3.88 14.05 -3.37
C ARG A 177 -4.02 12.94 -4.44
N SER A 178 -4.88 13.14 -5.42
CA SER A 178 -5.10 12.20 -6.51
C SER A 178 -3.87 12.07 -7.41
N GLY A 179 -3.21 13.18 -7.74
CA GLY A 179 -1.96 13.19 -8.49
C GLY A 179 -0.83 12.46 -7.74
N PHE A 180 -0.72 12.68 -6.41
CA PHE A 180 0.22 11.94 -5.58
C PHE A 180 -0.12 10.43 -5.55
N ALA A 181 -1.41 10.07 -5.41
CA ALA A 181 -1.86 8.69 -5.41
C ALA A 181 -1.51 7.99 -6.73
N LEU A 182 -1.85 8.59 -7.88
CA LEU A 182 -1.60 8.03 -9.20
C LEU A 182 -0.11 7.85 -9.53
N ARG A 183 0.73 8.84 -9.19
CA ARG A 183 2.19 8.72 -9.35
C ARG A 183 2.76 7.52 -8.58
N ASN A 184 2.19 7.19 -7.44
CA ASN A 184 2.68 6.11 -6.59
C ASN A 184 2.05 4.74 -6.90
N VAL A 185 0.97 4.66 -7.70
CA VAL A 185 0.36 3.38 -8.12
C VAL A 185 1.38 2.51 -8.87
N HIS A 186 2.08 3.08 -9.84
CA HIS A 186 3.09 2.35 -10.61
C HIS A 186 4.18 1.78 -9.70
N HIS A 187 4.67 2.56 -8.76
CA HIS A 187 5.68 2.11 -7.80
C HIS A 187 5.15 1.11 -6.77
N ALA A 188 3.85 1.11 -6.48
CA ALA A 188 3.23 0.13 -5.59
C ALA A 188 3.04 -1.24 -6.26
N LEU A 189 2.97 -1.28 -7.60
CA LEU A 189 2.81 -2.51 -8.38
C LEU A 189 4.16 -3.11 -8.83
N THR A 190 5.19 -2.29 -8.99
CA THR A 190 6.52 -2.71 -9.50
C THR A 190 7.56 -2.94 -8.40
N GLY A 191 7.26 -2.61 -7.16
CA GLY A 191 8.12 -2.86 -5.99
C GLY A 191 7.62 -4.04 -5.20
#